data_aefbbb88262eaeeab23133584264bf87
#
_entry.id   aefbbb88262eaeeab23133584264bf87
#
_cell.length_a   1.000
_cell.length_b   1.000
_cell.length_c   1.000
_cell.angle_alpha   90.00
_cell.angle_beta   90.00
_cell.angle_gamma   90.00
#
_symmetry.space_group_name_H-M   'P 1'
#
loop_
_entity.id
_entity.type
_entity.pdbx_description
1 polymer ?
#
loop_
_entity_poly.entity_id
_entity_poly.type
_entity_poly.pdbx_seq_one_letter_code
_entity_poly.pdbx_strand_id
1 'polypeptide(L)'
;MYLFRLALASLSNRRFTALLTVFAIALSACLLLAVERVRTEAKASFASTISGTDLVVGARSGAVNLLLYSVFRIGNATNNIRWDSYTQLAENPKVKWAIPLSLGDSHRGYRVLGTSQAYFEHYHYGRNQALTLSEGKPFQDIYDVVLGAEVAQALHYKLGDHIVLAHGVSTISLVEHGDKPFTVVGILARTGTPVDRTLHISLEGMEALHVDWQNGAPARGAGKISADQARQMDLTPKAIHRRAARPQ
;
A
#
# COMPACT_ATOMS: atom_id res chain seq x y z
N MET A 1 55.18 -24.25 -25.40
CA MET A 1 55.45 -24.23 -23.95
C MET A 1 56.24 -23.00 -23.48
N TYR A 2 57.27 -22.56 -24.22
CA TYR A 2 58.14 -21.42 -23.82
C TYR A 2 57.36 -20.07 -23.71
N LEU A 3 56.54 -19.73 -24.71
CA LEU A 3 55.74 -18.50 -24.74
C LEU A 3 54.76 -18.39 -23.56
N PHE A 4 54.16 -19.51 -23.17
CA PHE A 4 53.24 -19.55 -22.01
C PHE A 4 53.96 -19.29 -20.67
N ARG A 5 55.17 -19.86 -20.51
CA ARG A 5 56.04 -19.58 -19.35
C ARG A 5 56.46 -18.12 -19.27
N LEU A 6 56.82 -17.54 -20.43
CA LEU A 6 57.21 -16.13 -20.53
C LEU A 6 56.03 -15.20 -20.19
N ALA A 7 54.83 -15.51 -20.66
CA ALA A 7 53.62 -14.77 -20.36
C ALA A 7 53.30 -14.82 -18.86
N LEU A 8 53.37 -16.00 -18.23
CA LEU A 8 53.16 -16.14 -16.77
C LEU A 8 54.20 -15.40 -15.95
N ALA A 9 55.48 -15.45 -16.34
CA ALA A 9 56.55 -14.70 -15.67
C ALA A 9 56.36 -13.19 -15.80
N SER A 10 55.90 -12.69 -16.95
CA SER A 10 55.56 -11.29 -17.19
C SER A 10 54.38 -10.85 -16.31
N LEU A 11 53.34 -11.69 -16.23
CA LEU A 11 52.17 -11.45 -15.36
C LEU A 11 52.55 -11.39 -13.88
N SER A 12 53.40 -12.32 -13.43
CA SER A 12 53.89 -12.36 -12.04
C SER A 12 54.69 -11.10 -11.68
N ASN A 13 55.47 -10.57 -12.62
CA ASN A 13 56.24 -9.34 -12.42
C ASN A 13 55.36 -8.09 -12.35
N ARG A 14 54.14 -8.12 -12.98
CA ARG A 14 53.15 -7.05 -12.97
C ARG A 14 51.90 -7.41 -12.18
N ARG A 15 52.06 -8.25 -11.14
CA ARG A 15 50.95 -8.81 -10.35
C ARG A 15 49.98 -7.76 -9.83
N PHE A 16 50.48 -6.61 -9.38
CA PHE A 16 49.63 -5.53 -8.86
C PHE A 16 48.72 -4.96 -9.95
N THR A 17 49.25 -4.64 -11.11
CA THR A 17 48.47 -4.13 -12.25
C THR A 17 47.48 -5.19 -12.77
N ALA A 18 47.89 -6.45 -12.83
CA ALA A 18 47.01 -7.56 -13.25
C ALA A 18 45.86 -7.76 -12.25
N LEU A 19 46.13 -7.74 -10.94
CA LEU A 19 45.13 -7.82 -9.91
C LEU A 19 44.13 -6.64 -9.95
N LEU A 20 44.66 -5.43 -10.16
CA LEU A 20 43.81 -4.24 -10.28
C LEU A 20 42.89 -4.28 -11.49
N THR A 21 43.40 -4.80 -12.61
CA THR A 21 42.59 -5.02 -13.84
C THR A 21 41.49 -6.07 -13.60
N VAL A 22 41.86 -7.20 -12.99
CA VAL A 22 40.88 -8.26 -12.66
C VAL A 22 39.85 -7.74 -11.69
N PHE A 23 40.26 -6.99 -10.66
CA PHE A 23 39.32 -6.38 -9.71
C PHE A 23 38.38 -5.38 -10.39
N ALA A 24 38.87 -4.52 -11.29
CA ALA A 24 38.03 -3.57 -12.00
C ALA A 24 37.01 -4.28 -12.90
N ILE A 25 37.42 -5.34 -13.62
CA ILE A 25 36.51 -6.14 -14.45
C ILE A 25 35.48 -6.87 -13.56
N ALA A 26 35.92 -7.49 -12.47
CA ALA A 26 35.04 -8.18 -11.53
C ALA A 26 34.01 -7.22 -10.91
N LEU A 27 34.45 -6.02 -10.49
CA LEU A 27 33.55 -4.99 -9.95
C LEU A 27 32.53 -4.53 -11.00
N SER A 28 32.95 -4.30 -12.23
CA SER A 28 32.06 -3.89 -13.34
C SER A 28 31.02 -4.99 -13.64
N ALA A 29 31.47 -6.25 -13.71
CA ALA A 29 30.56 -7.38 -13.91
C ALA A 29 29.60 -7.56 -12.74
N CYS A 30 30.07 -7.41 -11.51
CA CYS A 30 29.24 -7.47 -10.29
C CYS A 30 28.17 -6.39 -10.31
N LEU A 31 28.52 -5.14 -10.64
CA LEU A 31 27.58 -4.04 -10.76
C LEU A 31 26.53 -4.29 -11.85
N LEU A 32 26.95 -4.77 -13.02
CA LEU A 32 26.03 -5.10 -14.11
C LEU A 32 25.02 -6.18 -13.68
N LEU A 33 25.50 -7.25 -13.06
CA LEU A 33 24.65 -8.35 -12.58
C LEU A 33 23.74 -7.89 -11.45
N ALA A 34 24.22 -7.03 -10.56
CA ALA A 34 23.41 -6.46 -9.47
C ALA A 34 22.27 -5.59 -10.02
N VAL A 35 22.55 -4.72 -11.00
CA VAL A 35 21.53 -3.88 -11.66
C VAL A 35 20.50 -4.75 -12.37
N GLU A 36 20.92 -5.76 -13.12
CA GLU A 36 19.98 -6.66 -13.82
C GLU A 36 19.16 -7.51 -12.83
N ARG A 37 19.74 -7.93 -11.72
CA ARG A 37 19.01 -8.61 -10.64
C ARG A 37 17.94 -7.72 -10.04
N VAL A 38 18.29 -6.49 -9.66
CA VAL A 38 17.33 -5.51 -9.13
C VAL A 38 16.22 -5.22 -10.14
N ARG A 39 16.57 -5.02 -11.42
CA ARG A 39 15.58 -4.80 -12.48
C ARG A 39 14.61 -5.97 -12.64
N THR A 40 15.13 -7.18 -12.63
CA THR A 40 14.33 -8.40 -12.80
C THR A 40 13.41 -8.61 -11.58
N GLU A 41 13.92 -8.46 -10.37
CA GLU A 41 13.14 -8.58 -9.14
C GLU A 41 12.10 -7.47 -9.03
N ALA A 42 12.42 -6.23 -9.41
CA ALA A 42 11.45 -5.13 -9.45
C ALA A 42 10.30 -5.43 -10.42
N LYS A 43 10.58 -5.93 -11.63
CA LYS A 43 9.56 -6.36 -12.59
C LYS A 43 8.72 -7.51 -12.06
N ALA A 44 9.35 -8.51 -11.46
CA ALA A 44 8.66 -9.66 -10.88
C ALA A 44 7.78 -9.23 -9.69
N SER A 45 8.26 -8.37 -8.82
CA SER A 45 7.51 -7.79 -7.71
C SER A 45 6.31 -6.97 -8.20
N PHE A 46 6.50 -6.16 -9.25
CA PHE A 46 5.40 -5.42 -9.86
C PHE A 46 4.33 -6.35 -10.43
N ALA A 47 4.73 -7.31 -11.25
CA ALA A 47 3.82 -8.27 -11.87
C ALA A 47 3.13 -9.19 -10.83
N SER A 48 3.76 -9.40 -9.67
CA SER A 48 3.20 -10.21 -8.58
C SER A 48 2.25 -9.43 -7.67
N THR A 49 2.32 -8.11 -7.65
CA THR A 49 1.49 -7.30 -6.73
C THR A 49 0.05 -7.14 -7.21
N ILE A 50 -0.16 -7.09 -8.54
CA ILE A 50 -1.51 -7.06 -9.13
C ILE A 50 -1.58 -8.12 -10.21
N SER A 51 -2.42 -9.10 -10.02
CA SER A 51 -2.72 -10.15 -10.98
C SER A 51 -4.21 -10.10 -11.36
N GLY A 52 -4.54 -10.38 -12.62
CA GLY A 52 -5.94 -10.42 -13.08
C GLY A 52 -6.65 -9.07 -13.12
N THR A 53 -5.92 -7.96 -13.02
CA THR A 53 -6.47 -6.59 -13.14
C THR A 53 -6.05 -5.99 -14.46
N ASP A 54 -7.04 -5.69 -15.33
CA ASP A 54 -6.77 -5.18 -16.67
C ASP A 54 -6.44 -3.68 -16.67
N LEU A 55 -7.01 -2.92 -15.74
CA LEU A 55 -6.91 -1.46 -15.74
C LEU A 55 -6.86 -0.89 -14.32
N VAL A 56 -5.98 0.09 -14.13
CA VAL A 56 -5.95 0.93 -12.93
C VAL A 56 -6.36 2.34 -13.34
N VAL A 57 -7.46 2.83 -12.77
CA VAL A 57 -8.02 4.16 -13.06
C VAL A 57 -7.77 5.07 -11.87
N GLY A 58 -7.27 6.26 -12.13
CA GLY A 58 -7.01 7.27 -11.09
C GLY A 58 -7.17 8.69 -11.62
N ALA A 59 -7.17 9.66 -10.72
CA ALA A 59 -7.14 11.07 -11.10
C ALA A 59 -5.83 11.40 -11.84
N ARG A 60 -5.84 12.48 -12.62
CA ARG A 60 -4.68 12.91 -13.42
C ARG A 60 -3.49 13.25 -12.52
N SER A 61 -2.57 12.30 -12.38
CA SER A 61 -1.36 12.44 -11.55
C SER A 61 -0.09 11.85 -12.20
N GLY A 62 -0.21 11.37 -13.43
CA GLY A 62 0.84 10.60 -14.12
C GLY A 62 0.81 9.10 -13.78
N ALA A 63 1.10 8.27 -14.79
CA ALA A 63 1.00 6.82 -14.69
C ALA A 63 1.89 6.22 -13.58
N VAL A 64 3.10 6.74 -13.42
CA VAL A 64 4.05 6.26 -12.39
C VAL A 64 3.52 6.55 -10.99
N ASN A 65 3.02 7.76 -10.73
CA ASN A 65 2.44 8.11 -9.43
C ASN A 65 1.21 7.27 -9.12
N LEU A 66 0.35 7.04 -10.11
CA LEU A 66 -0.82 6.19 -9.97
C LEU A 66 -0.43 4.75 -9.57
N LEU A 67 0.58 4.18 -10.22
CA LEU A 67 1.07 2.85 -9.91
C LEU A 67 1.75 2.78 -8.53
N LEU A 68 2.65 3.71 -8.22
CA LEU A 68 3.32 3.76 -6.91
C LEU A 68 2.28 3.82 -5.78
N TYR A 69 1.24 4.60 -5.98
CA TYR A 69 0.21 4.78 -5.00
C TYR A 69 -0.74 3.58 -4.88
N SER A 70 -1.36 3.15 -6.00
CA SER A 70 -2.38 2.10 -5.98
C SER A 70 -1.82 0.70 -5.74
N VAL A 71 -0.59 0.43 -6.23
CA VAL A 71 0.04 -0.90 -6.17
C VAL A 71 0.99 -1.01 -5.00
N PHE A 72 1.93 -0.08 -4.89
CA PHE A 72 3.02 -0.16 -3.90
C PHE A 72 2.69 0.54 -2.58
N ARG A 73 1.56 1.24 -2.49
CA ARG A 73 1.14 2.01 -1.30
C ARG A 73 2.15 3.10 -0.91
N ILE A 74 2.89 3.63 -1.90
CA ILE A 74 3.95 4.64 -1.72
C ILE A 74 3.46 6.00 -2.22
N GLY A 75 3.81 7.06 -1.50
CA GLY A 75 3.46 8.43 -1.85
C GLY A 75 2.07 8.85 -1.37
N ASN A 76 1.62 10.01 -1.84
CA ASN A 76 0.32 10.57 -1.54
C ASN A 76 -0.44 10.85 -2.83
N ALA A 77 -1.76 10.72 -2.81
CA ALA A 77 -2.57 11.14 -3.94
C ALA A 77 -2.48 12.64 -4.13
N THR A 78 -2.23 13.06 -5.35
CA THR A 78 -2.25 14.47 -5.73
C THR A 78 -3.66 14.97 -6.01
N ASN A 79 -4.53 14.09 -6.51
CA ASN A 79 -5.93 14.33 -6.82
C ASN A 79 -6.77 13.09 -6.52
N ASN A 80 -8.08 13.30 -6.37
CA ASN A 80 -9.05 12.24 -6.08
C ASN A 80 -9.99 12.00 -7.27
N ILE A 81 -10.55 10.81 -7.35
CA ILE A 81 -11.69 10.51 -8.21
C ILE A 81 -12.96 10.81 -7.41
N ARG A 82 -13.93 11.46 -8.03
CA ARG A 82 -15.25 11.65 -7.44
C ARG A 82 -15.98 10.33 -7.36
N TRP A 83 -16.80 10.15 -6.34
CA TRP A 83 -17.60 8.95 -6.15
C TRP A 83 -18.51 8.67 -7.34
N ASP A 84 -19.18 9.71 -7.87
CA ASP A 84 -20.03 9.60 -9.07
C ASP A 84 -19.27 9.01 -10.28
N SER A 85 -18.00 9.43 -10.46
CA SER A 85 -17.18 8.91 -11.56
C SER A 85 -16.79 7.45 -11.36
N TYR A 86 -16.55 7.03 -10.10
CA TYR A 86 -16.35 5.63 -9.78
C TYR A 86 -17.61 4.81 -10.04
N THR A 87 -18.77 5.27 -9.57
CA THR A 87 -20.05 4.57 -9.75
C THR A 87 -20.37 4.40 -11.23
N GLN A 88 -20.25 5.45 -12.04
CA GLN A 88 -20.43 5.37 -13.50
C GLN A 88 -19.49 4.35 -14.16
N LEU A 89 -18.24 4.26 -13.69
CA LEU A 89 -17.28 3.29 -14.19
C LEU A 89 -17.68 1.87 -13.77
N ALA A 90 -18.02 1.67 -12.51
CA ALA A 90 -18.35 0.36 -11.93
C ALA A 90 -19.66 -0.21 -12.54
N GLU A 91 -20.61 0.65 -12.87
CA GLU A 91 -21.88 0.28 -13.50
C GLU A 91 -21.79 0.08 -15.02
N ASN A 92 -20.62 0.34 -15.64
CA ASN A 92 -20.47 0.16 -17.07
C ASN A 92 -20.58 -1.34 -17.44
N PRO A 93 -21.43 -1.72 -18.42
CA PRO A 93 -21.61 -3.13 -18.79
C PRO A 93 -20.35 -3.87 -19.26
N LYS A 94 -19.29 -3.13 -19.62
CA LYS A 94 -17.99 -3.69 -20.00
C LYS A 94 -17.06 -3.93 -18.82
N VAL A 95 -17.42 -3.48 -17.62
CA VAL A 95 -16.64 -3.65 -16.40
C VAL A 95 -17.22 -4.82 -15.62
N LYS A 96 -16.43 -5.86 -15.43
CA LYS A 96 -16.85 -7.06 -14.68
C LYS A 96 -16.89 -6.80 -13.18
N TRP A 97 -15.90 -6.06 -12.67
CA TRP A 97 -15.77 -5.64 -11.29
C TRP A 97 -14.86 -4.41 -11.19
N ALA A 98 -15.05 -3.65 -10.14
CA ALA A 98 -14.21 -2.51 -9.81
C ALA A 98 -13.93 -2.51 -8.31
N ILE A 99 -12.67 -2.29 -7.92
CA ILE A 99 -12.24 -2.19 -6.52
C ILE A 99 -11.87 -0.75 -6.25
N PRO A 100 -12.59 -0.04 -5.38
CA PRO A 100 -12.20 1.30 -4.96
C PRO A 100 -11.03 1.21 -3.98
N LEU A 101 -10.02 2.07 -4.15
CA LEU A 101 -8.86 2.15 -3.28
C LEU A 101 -8.67 3.58 -2.77
N SER A 102 -8.80 3.79 -1.48
CA SER A 102 -8.58 5.06 -0.79
C SER A 102 -7.46 4.92 0.22
N LEU A 103 -6.28 5.45 -0.09
CA LEU A 103 -5.17 5.49 0.86
C LEU A 103 -5.18 6.82 1.60
N GLY A 104 -5.27 6.80 2.91
CA GLY A 104 -5.33 8.03 3.69
C GLY A 104 -4.45 7.96 4.93
N ASP A 105 -5.04 7.53 6.00
CA ASP A 105 -4.45 7.51 7.33
C ASP A 105 -3.34 6.47 7.50
N SER A 106 -2.79 6.41 8.68
CA SER A 106 -1.78 5.44 9.05
C SER A 106 -1.96 4.95 10.49
N HIS A 107 -1.31 3.86 10.80
CA HIS A 107 -1.16 3.37 12.15
C HIS A 107 0.27 2.92 12.38
N ARG A 108 0.99 3.59 13.29
CA ARG A 108 2.39 3.27 13.62
C ARG A 108 3.30 3.08 12.39
N GLY A 109 3.13 3.95 11.38
CA GLY A 109 3.91 3.93 10.14
C GLY A 109 3.40 2.97 9.05
N TYR A 110 2.37 2.18 9.32
CA TYR A 110 1.69 1.36 8.32
C TYR A 110 0.52 2.12 7.70
N ARG A 111 0.34 1.95 6.39
CA ARG A 111 -0.72 2.62 5.63
C ARG A 111 -2.10 2.00 5.90
N VAL A 112 -3.11 2.85 5.92
CA VAL A 112 -4.51 2.45 5.93
C VAL A 112 -5.09 2.56 4.53
N LEU A 113 -5.76 1.50 4.09
CA LEU A 113 -6.48 1.41 2.83
C LEU A 113 -7.97 1.28 3.11
N GLY A 114 -8.72 2.30 2.73
CA GLY A 114 -10.18 2.21 2.60
C GLY A 114 -10.54 1.52 1.29
N THR A 115 -11.38 0.50 1.36
CA THR A 115 -11.82 -0.29 0.20
C THR A 115 -13.20 -0.90 0.43
N SER A 116 -13.67 -1.75 -0.48
CA SER A 116 -14.94 -2.48 -0.36
C SER A 116 -14.72 -3.98 -0.22
N GLN A 117 -15.80 -4.75 -0.01
CA GLN A 117 -15.74 -6.22 0.00
C GLN A 117 -15.17 -6.82 -1.29
N ALA A 118 -15.40 -6.16 -2.44
CA ALA A 118 -14.83 -6.54 -3.72
C ALA A 118 -13.31 -6.70 -3.71
N TYR A 119 -12.60 -6.03 -2.76
CA TYR A 119 -11.18 -6.22 -2.59
C TYR A 119 -10.81 -7.63 -2.17
N PHE A 120 -11.53 -8.23 -1.22
CA PHE A 120 -11.26 -9.59 -0.76
C PHE A 120 -11.73 -10.65 -1.77
N GLU A 121 -12.72 -10.31 -2.60
CA GLU A 121 -13.31 -11.23 -3.59
C GLU A 121 -12.51 -11.26 -4.89
N HIS A 122 -12.00 -10.12 -5.35
CA HIS A 122 -11.46 -9.97 -6.71
C HIS A 122 -9.99 -9.61 -6.77
N TYR A 123 -9.39 -9.13 -5.67
CA TYR A 123 -7.96 -8.84 -5.69
C TYR A 123 -7.13 -10.12 -5.71
N HIS A 124 -6.27 -10.23 -6.71
CA HIS A 124 -5.37 -11.35 -6.88
C HIS A 124 -3.92 -10.86 -6.92
N TYR A 125 -3.01 -11.69 -6.47
CA TYR A 125 -1.56 -11.43 -6.47
C TYR A 125 -0.78 -12.63 -7.02
N GLY A 126 0.51 -12.47 -7.26
CA GLY A 126 1.38 -13.53 -7.74
C GLY A 126 0.88 -14.13 -9.07
N ARG A 127 0.78 -15.44 -9.11
CA ARG A 127 0.21 -16.19 -10.25
C ARG A 127 -1.30 -16.35 -10.09
N ASN A 128 -2.02 -15.24 -10.03
CA ASN A 128 -3.48 -15.19 -9.88
C ASN A 128 -3.99 -15.85 -8.58
N GLN A 129 -3.28 -15.65 -7.47
CA GLN A 129 -3.68 -16.15 -6.16
C GLN A 129 -4.68 -15.18 -5.52
N ALA A 130 -5.80 -15.70 -5.02
CA ALA A 130 -6.79 -14.92 -4.29
C ALA A 130 -6.27 -14.56 -2.89
N LEU A 131 -6.73 -13.43 -2.34
CA LEU A 131 -6.51 -13.10 -0.95
C LEU A 131 -7.22 -14.12 -0.05
N THR A 132 -6.51 -14.58 0.97
CA THR A 132 -7.08 -15.44 2.01
C THR A 132 -6.80 -14.84 3.38
N LEU A 133 -7.68 -15.12 4.34
CA LEU A 133 -7.44 -14.78 5.73
C LEU A 133 -6.71 -15.94 6.41
N SER A 134 -5.70 -15.64 7.22
CA SER A 134 -5.13 -16.61 8.16
C SER A 134 -6.01 -16.77 9.39
N GLU A 135 -6.67 -15.69 9.81
CA GLU A 135 -7.57 -15.67 10.98
C GLU A 135 -8.72 -14.70 10.76
N GLY A 136 -9.88 -14.98 11.36
CA GLY A 136 -11.03 -14.08 11.38
C GLY A 136 -11.81 -14.01 10.08
N LYS A 137 -12.37 -12.84 9.78
CA LYS A 137 -13.26 -12.56 8.65
C LYS A 137 -13.00 -11.19 8.04
N PRO A 138 -13.50 -10.91 6.79
CA PRO A 138 -13.49 -9.55 6.25
C PRO A 138 -14.30 -8.59 7.14
N PHE A 139 -14.02 -7.30 7.03
CA PHE A 139 -14.74 -6.27 7.77
C PHE A 139 -16.25 -6.27 7.42
N GLN A 140 -17.10 -5.99 8.40
CA GLN A 140 -18.56 -5.89 8.26
C GLN A 140 -19.11 -4.60 8.87
N ASP A 141 -18.53 -4.17 9.99
CA ASP A 141 -18.85 -2.88 10.62
C ASP A 141 -17.91 -1.80 10.10
N ILE A 142 -18.33 -0.53 10.18
CA ILE A 142 -17.51 0.61 9.74
C ILE A 142 -16.23 0.80 10.55
N TYR A 143 -16.18 0.25 11.77
CA TYR A 143 -15.01 0.26 12.65
C TYR A 143 -14.32 -1.11 12.75
N ASP A 144 -14.54 -1.95 11.77
CA ASP A 144 -13.76 -3.17 11.61
C ASP A 144 -12.47 -2.89 10.81
N VAL A 145 -11.39 -3.57 11.17
CA VAL A 145 -10.13 -3.55 10.42
C VAL A 145 -9.61 -4.96 10.18
N VAL A 146 -9.12 -5.18 8.96
CA VAL A 146 -8.38 -6.38 8.57
C VAL A 146 -6.92 -6.03 8.38
N LEU A 147 -6.04 -6.73 9.08
CA LEU A 147 -4.60 -6.46 9.07
C LEU A 147 -3.88 -7.29 7.99
N GLY A 148 -2.90 -6.70 7.35
CA GLY A 148 -1.91 -7.45 6.59
C GLY A 148 -1.02 -8.28 7.53
N ALA A 149 -0.49 -9.39 7.05
CA ALA A 149 0.27 -10.35 7.85
C ALA A 149 1.46 -9.72 8.59
N GLU A 150 2.22 -8.84 7.93
CA GLU A 150 3.38 -8.17 8.54
C GLU A 150 2.97 -7.17 9.62
N VAL A 151 1.84 -6.45 9.42
CA VAL A 151 1.31 -5.52 10.43
C VAL A 151 0.96 -6.27 11.72
N ALA A 152 0.19 -7.37 11.60
CA ALA A 152 -0.21 -8.18 12.74
C ALA A 152 1.01 -8.75 13.48
N GLN A 153 1.97 -9.31 12.73
CA GLN A 153 3.20 -9.87 13.29
C GLN A 153 4.09 -8.83 13.96
N ALA A 154 4.37 -7.72 13.29
CA ALA A 154 5.30 -6.70 13.77
C ALA A 154 4.77 -5.92 14.97
N LEU A 155 3.46 -5.70 15.04
CA LEU A 155 2.81 -4.97 16.13
C LEU A 155 2.16 -5.88 17.17
N HIS A 156 2.27 -7.22 17.00
CA HIS A 156 1.75 -8.24 17.90
C HIS A 156 0.23 -8.18 18.12
N TYR A 157 -0.53 -7.77 17.09
CA TYR A 157 -1.99 -7.68 17.15
C TYR A 157 -2.66 -9.04 16.93
N LYS A 158 -3.80 -9.21 17.61
CA LYS A 158 -4.68 -10.37 17.54
C LYS A 158 -6.11 -9.95 17.23
N LEU A 159 -6.95 -10.92 16.87
CA LEU A 159 -8.39 -10.67 16.71
C LEU A 159 -8.98 -10.11 18.03
N GLY A 160 -9.83 -9.11 17.89
CA GLY A 160 -10.47 -8.40 18.99
C GLY A 160 -9.68 -7.22 19.58
N ASP A 161 -8.41 -7.04 19.21
CA ASP A 161 -7.63 -5.87 19.63
C ASP A 161 -8.23 -4.59 19.05
N HIS A 162 -8.10 -3.49 19.80
CA HIS A 162 -8.52 -2.18 19.37
C HIS A 162 -7.34 -1.34 18.93
N ILE A 163 -7.47 -0.71 17.76
CA ILE A 163 -6.44 0.16 17.22
C ILE A 163 -6.99 1.55 16.92
N VAL A 164 -6.15 2.55 17.14
CA VAL A 164 -6.46 3.95 16.85
C VAL A 164 -5.68 4.34 15.60
N LEU A 165 -6.39 4.87 14.60
CA LEU A 165 -5.78 5.38 13.38
C LEU A 165 -5.38 6.84 13.58
N ALA A 166 -4.38 7.26 12.82
CA ALA A 166 -3.79 8.58 12.91
C ALA A 166 -3.73 9.25 11.53
N HIS A 167 -3.98 10.56 11.50
CA HIS A 167 -3.99 11.29 10.24
C HIS A 167 -2.58 11.50 9.69
N GLY A 168 -2.40 11.15 8.41
CA GLY A 168 -1.11 11.27 7.72
C GLY A 168 -0.24 10.02 7.80
N VAL A 169 1.01 10.13 7.32
CA VAL A 169 1.94 8.99 7.15
C VAL A 169 3.14 9.06 8.09
N SER A 170 3.20 10.10 8.90
CA SER A 170 4.32 10.30 9.83
C SER A 170 4.23 9.35 11.02
N THR A 171 5.37 8.88 11.50
CA THR A 171 5.47 8.17 12.79
C THR A 171 5.09 9.05 13.98
N ILE A 172 5.12 10.37 13.79
CA ILE A 172 4.63 11.37 14.75
C ILE A 172 3.38 11.98 14.15
N SER A 173 2.21 11.44 14.48
CA SER A 173 0.94 12.05 14.12
C SER A 173 0.54 13.08 15.17
N LEU A 174 0.18 14.27 14.71
CA LEU A 174 -0.34 15.34 15.58
C LEU A 174 -1.83 15.19 15.88
N VAL A 175 -2.53 14.30 15.17
CA VAL A 175 -3.97 14.07 15.33
C VAL A 175 -4.26 12.58 15.26
N GLU A 176 -4.70 12.03 16.38
CA GLU A 176 -5.16 10.64 16.51
C GLU A 176 -6.69 10.60 16.61
N HIS A 177 -7.29 9.59 16.01
CA HIS A 177 -8.74 9.31 16.07
C HIS A 177 -9.08 8.43 17.29
N GLY A 178 -8.62 8.82 18.48
CA GLY A 178 -8.78 8.06 19.72
C GLY A 178 -10.23 7.86 20.15
N ASP A 179 -11.14 8.65 19.62
CA ASP A 179 -12.59 8.58 19.86
C ASP A 179 -13.32 7.58 18.95
N LYS A 180 -12.63 7.04 17.95
CA LYS A 180 -13.17 6.09 16.96
C LYS A 180 -12.22 4.89 16.77
N PRO A 181 -12.06 4.03 17.78
CA PRO A 181 -11.17 2.87 17.68
C PRO A 181 -11.73 1.83 16.71
N PHE A 182 -10.84 1.17 15.97
CA PHE A 182 -11.15 0.04 15.08
C PHE A 182 -10.87 -1.27 15.79
N THR A 183 -11.71 -2.27 15.55
CA THR A 183 -11.54 -3.62 16.07
C THR A 183 -10.90 -4.51 15.01
N VAL A 184 -9.86 -5.23 15.38
CA VAL A 184 -9.22 -6.23 14.50
C VAL A 184 -10.14 -7.44 14.35
N VAL A 185 -10.74 -7.61 13.18
CA VAL A 185 -11.67 -8.70 12.89
C VAL A 185 -11.09 -9.77 11.99
N GLY A 186 -9.97 -9.48 11.32
CA GLY A 186 -9.30 -10.42 10.43
C GLY A 186 -7.84 -10.12 10.24
N ILE A 187 -7.07 -11.15 9.92
CA ILE A 187 -5.66 -11.08 9.56
C ILE A 187 -5.48 -11.82 8.24
N LEU A 188 -4.91 -11.16 7.25
CA LEU A 188 -4.62 -11.78 5.94
C LEU A 188 -3.47 -12.77 6.04
N ALA A 189 -3.53 -13.81 5.26
CA ALA A 189 -2.39 -14.69 5.02
C ALA A 189 -1.27 -13.91 4.30
N ARG A 190 -0.02 -14.32 4.52
CA ARG A 190 1.15 -13.65 3.94
C ARG A 190 1.15 -13.74 2.41
N THR A 191 1.27 -12.62 1.74
CA THR A 191 1.25 -12.52 0.28
C THR A 191 2.63 -12.25 -0.33
N GLY A 192 3.58 -11.72 0.43
CA GLY A 192 4.85 -11.21 -0.07
C GLY A 192 4.72 -9.92 -0.88
N THR A 193 3.60 -9.21 -0.76
CA THR A 193 3.29 -7.97 -1.48
C THR A 193 3.04 -6.83 -0.49
N PRO A 194 2.89 -5.58 -0.94
CA PRO A 194 2.54 -4.45 -0.07
C PRO A 194 1.24 -4.63 0.74
N VAL A 195 0.38 -5.58 0.37
CA VAL A 195 -0.81 -5.97 1.15
C VAL A 195 -0.44 -6.38 2.57
N ASP A 196 0.68 -7.08 2.77
CA ASP A 196 1.14 -7.54 4.08
C ASP A 196 1.43 -6.39 5.05
N ARG A 197 1.73 -5.19 4.52
CA ARG A 197 2.07 -3.98 5.26
C ARG A 197 0.94 -2.95 5.33
N THR A 198 -0.29 -3.37 5.05
CA THR A 198 -1.45 -2.47 4.93
C THR A 198 -2.53 -2.87 5.93
N LEU A 199 -3.21 -1.88 6.50
CA LEU A 199 -4.45 -2.06 7.25
C LEU A 199 -5.62 -1.81 6.30
N HIS A 200 -6.62 -2.68 6.29
CA HIS A 200 -7.76 -2.59 5.38
C HIS A 200 -9.02 -2.28 6.19
N ILE A 201 -9.69 -1.19 5.84
CA ILE A 201 -10.97 -0.78 6.44
C ILE A 201 -12.01 -0.55 5.33
N SER A 202 -13.27 -0.44 5.69
CA SER A 202 -14.29 -0.05 4.73
C SER A 202 -14.13 1.41 4.29
N LEU A 203 -14.65 1.78 3.12
CA LEU A 203 -14.69 3.18 2.67
C LEU A 203 -15.55 4.03 3.62
N GLU A 204 -16.64 3.46 4.10
CA GLU A 204 -17.52 4.08 5.09
C GLU A 204 -16.77 4.34 6.40
N GLY A 205 -15.91 3.40 6.83
CA GLY A 205 -15.02 3.58 7.98
C GLY A 205 -14.02 4.72 7.77
N MET A 206 -13.49 4.86 6.56
CA MET A 206 -12.62 5.99 6.19
C MET A 206 -13.37 7.34 6.24
N GLU A 207 -14.62 7.39 5.79
CA GLU A 207 -15.46 8.59 5.90
C GLU A 207 -15.86 8.87 7.35
N ALA A 208 -16.17 7.84 8.14
CA ALA A 208 -16.52 7.96 9.55
C ALA A 208 -15.43 8.61 10.39
N LEU A 209 -14.16 8.37 10.08
CA LEU A 209 -13.04 9.02 10.75
C LEU A 209 -13.05 10.53 10.59
N HIS A 210 -13.56 11.02 9.47
CA HIS A 210 -13.48 12.44 9.09
C HIS A 210 -14.84 13.13 9.04
N VAL A 211 -15.93 12.47 9.46
CA VAL A 211 -17.30 12.99 9.37
C VAL A 211 -17.47 14.32 10.09
N ASP A 212 -16.78 14.51 11.20
CA ASP A 212 -16.77 15.72 12.03
C ASP A 212 -15.61 16.68 11.74
N TRP A 213 -14.86 16.45 10.66
CA TRP A 213 -13.76 17.33 10.29
C TRP A 213 -14.26 18.55 9.53
N GLN A 214 -13.82 19.73 9.98
CA GLN A 214 -14.09 21.02 9.35
C GLN A 214 -12.77 21.69 8.98
N ASN A 215 -12.64 22.13 7.72
CA ASN A 215 -11.43 22.83 7.21
C ASN A 215 -10.11 22.06 7.47
N GLY A 216 -10.15 20.73 7.44
CA GLY A 216 -8.96 19.87 7.62
C GLY A 216 -8.54 19.66 9.08
N ALA A 217 -9.38 20.01 10.05
CA ALA A 217 -9.16 19.77 11.47
C ALA A 217 -10.40 19.14 12.13
N PRO A 218 -10.22 18.30 13.18
CA PRO A 218 -11.34 17.74 13.92
C PRO A 218 -12.15 18.83 14.61
N ALA A 219 -13.48 18.68 14.61
CA ALA A 219 -14.37 19.58 15.32
C ALA A 219 -14.09 19.55 16.82
N ARG A 220 -14.29 20.68 17.49
CA ARG A 220 -14.13 20.84 18.95
C ARG A 220 -15.48 20.97 19.64
N GLY A 221 -15.59 20.43 20.85
CA GLY A 221 -16.80 20.57 21.69
C GLY A 221 -18.02 19.90 21.07
N ALA A 222 -19.15 20.62 21.01
CA ALA A 222 -20.42 20.10 20.52
C ALA A 222 -20.47 19.66 19.05
N GLY A 223 -19.44 19.96 18.27
CA GLY A 223 -19.31 19.51 16.87
C GLY A 223 -18.72 18.11 16.69
N LYS A 224 -18.30 17.45 17.77
CA LYS A 224 -17.79 16.07 17.70
C LYS A 224 -18.94 15.09 17.48
N ILE A 225 -18.72 14.14 16.56
CA ILE A 225 -19.63 13.05 16.25
C ILE A 225 -19.03 11.77 16.83
N SER A 226 -19.76 11.13 17.76
CA SER A 226 -19.31 9.87 18.36
C SER A 226 -19.33 8.71 17.36
N ALA A 227 -18.64 7.62 17.70
CA ALA A 227 -18.64 6.40 16.88
C ALA A 227 -20.07 5.88 16.65
N ASP A 228 -20.93 5.88 17.67
CA ASP A 228 -22.32 5.41 17.55
C ASP A 228 -23.18 6.33 16.70
N GLN A 229 -22.99 7.63 16.79
CA GLN A 229 -23.65 8.58 15.90
C GLN A 229 -23.21 8.41 14.45
N ALA A 230 -21.92 8.19 14.21
CA ALA A 230 -21.40 7.95 12.86
C ALA A 230 -21.99 6.68 12.23
N ARG A 231 -22.24 5.61 13.01
CA ARG A 231 -22.92 4.39 12.50
C ARG A 231 -24.33 4.64 11.98
N GLN A 232 -24.99 5.68 12.44
CA GLN A 232 -26.37 6.03 12.05
C GLN A 232 -26.42 7.02 10.88
N MET A 233 -25.28 7.50 10.41
CA MET A 233 -25.19 8.48 9.33
C MET A 233 -25.07 7.80 7.96
N ASP A 234 -25.51 8.52 6.92
CA ASP A 234 -25.14 8.17 5.55
C ASP A 234 -23.66 8.53 5.33
N LEU A 235 -22.83 7.50 5.30
CA LEU A 235 -21.38 7.59 5.09
C LEU A 235 -20.99 7.25 3.64
N THR A 236 -21.89 7.46 2.69
CA THR A 236 -21.57 7.28 1.26
C THR A 236 -20.31 8.08 0.93
N PRO A 237 -19.28 7.44 0.38
CA PRO A 237 -18.02 8.12 0.07
C PRO A 237 -18.24 9.29 -0.89
N LYS A 238 -17.72 10.45 -0.58
CA LYS A 238 -17.82 11.64 -1.46
C LYS A 238 -16.71 11.66 -2.51
N ALA A 239 -15.57 11.05 -2.19
CA ALA A 239 -14.45 10.88 -3.10
C ALA A 239 -13.60 9.69 -2.68
N ILE A 240 -13.03 9.01 -3.66
CA ILE A 240 -11.97 8.02 -3.42
C ILE A 240 -10.67 8.80 -3.28
N HIS A 241 -10.33 9.17 -2.11
CA HIS A 241 -9.30 10.04 -1.58
C HIS A 241 -9.75 11.44 -1.14
N ARG A 242 -9.61 11.68 0.15
CA ARG A 242 -9.72 13.03 0.70
C ARG A 242 -8.33 13.65 0.86
N ARG A 243 -8.13 14.77 0.20
CA ARG A 243 -7.11 15.74 0.58
C ARG A 243 -7.72 16.63 1.66
N ALA A 244 -7.02 16.87 2.77
CA ALA A 244 -7.35 17.99 3.61
C ALA A 244 -7.46 19.23 2.73
N ALA A 245 -8.59 19.94 2.78
CA ALA A 245 -8.78 21.15 2.02
C ALA A 245 -7.64 22.13 2.41
N ARG A 246 -6.84 22.56 1.45
CA ARG A 246 -5.99 23.74 1.67
C ARG A 246 -6.94 24.92 1.88
N PRO A 247 -6.77 25.73 2.92
CA PRO A 247 -7.41 27.02 2.95
C PRO A 247 -6.90 27.83 1.75
N GLN A 248 -7.83 28.44 1.02
CA GLN A 248 -7.53 29.44 0.00
C GLN A 248 -6.96 30.68 0.69
#